data_9428b1a504d8b316f8f4605165799bc1
#
_entry.id   9428b1a504d8b316f8f4605165799bc1
#
_cell.length_a   1.000
_cell.length_b   1.000
_cell.length_c   1.000
_cell.angle_alpha   90.00
_cell.angle_beta   90.00
_cell.angle_gamma   90.00
#
_symmetry.space_group_name_H-M   'P 1'
#
loop_
_entity.id
_entity.type
_entity.pdbx_description
1 polymer ?
#
loop_
_entity_poly.entity_id
_entity_poly.type
_entity_poly.pdbx_seq_one_letter_code
_entity_poly.pdbx_strand_id
1 'polypeptide(L)'
;MKLVKVFGVVAVVLAIGAGVGWQVWLKDQVAYARVATAYGAKMVCSCRFVAGREMDSCMRDFTVDISAVKVSEDEDTITTSVLGGAIKSRAVFQDGLGCALAND
;
A
#
# COMPACT_ATOMS: atom_id res chain seq x y z
N MET A 1 47.56 9.02 5.64
CA MET A 1 46.74 9.18 6.84
C MET A 1 45.64 10.20 6.70
N LYS A 2 45.89 11.31 6.04
CA LYS A 2 44.82 12.27 5.74
C LYS A 2 43.71 11.66 4.87
N LEU A 3 44.11 10.82 3.92
CA LEU A 3 43.18 10.12 3.05
C LEU A 3 42.22 9.19 3.81
N VAL A 4 42.73 8.49 4.82
CA VAL A 4 41.91 7.61 5.65
C VAL A 4 40.88 8.41 6.44
N LYS A 5 41.29 9.56 6.99
CA LYS A 5 40.36 10.45 7.72
C LYS A 5 39.30 11.02 6.80
N VAL A 6 39.69 11.44 5.60
CA VAL A 6 38.74 11.98 4.61
C VAL A 6 37.76 10.92 4.17
N PHE A 7 38.22 9.72 3.87
CA PHE A 7 37.35 8.60 3.50
C PHE A 7 36.40 8.25 4.64
N GLY A 8 36.87 8.24 5.87
CA GLY A 8 36.04 7.97 7.02
C GLY A 8 34.94 8.99 7.21
N VAL A 9 35.27 10.28 7.09
CA VAL A 9 34.27 11.37 7.21
C VAL A 9 33.25 11.29 6.07
N VAL A 10 33.71 11.08 4.85
CA VAL A 10 32.81 10.98 3.70
C VAL A 10 31.88 9.79 3.85
N ALA A 11 32.39 8.63 4.30
CA ALA A 11 31.57 7.46 4.52
C ALA A 11 30.48 7.70 5.58
N VAL A 12 30.83 8.37 6.68
CA VAL A 12 29.87 8.71 7.74
C VAL A 12 28.81 9.67 7.22
N VAL A 13 29.21 10.70 6.50
CA VAL A 13 28.26 11.68 5.94
C VAL A 13 27.29 11.01 4.96
N LEU A 14 27.83 10.15 4.09
CA LEU A 14 26.99 9.41 3.14
C LEU A 14 26.02 8.47 3.85
N ALA A 15 26.47 7.78 4.89
CA ALA A 15 25.62 6.87 5.65
C ALA A 15 24.49 7.62 6.35
N ILE A 16 24.79 8.77 6.96
CA ILE A 16 23.77 9.59 7.62
C ILE A 16 22.78 10.14 6.59
N GLY A 17 23.27 10.68 5.48
CA GLY A 17 22.41 11.20 4.43
C GLY A 17 21.52 10.14 3.82
N ALA A 18 22.07 8.95 3.54
CA ALA A 18 21.29 7.84 3.01
C ALA A 18 20.23 7.37 4.00
N GLY A 19 20.58 7.27 5.29
CA GLY A 19 19.64 6.87 6.33
C GLY A 19 18.49 7.84 6.50
N VAL A 20 18.81 9.14 6.58
CA VAL A 20 17.78 10.18 6.72
C VAL A 20 16.90 10.24 5.47
N GLY A 21 17.52 10.26 4.29
CA GLY A 21 16.77 10.28 3.04
C GLY A 21 15.87 9.07 2.86
N TRP A 22 16.38 7.89 3.24
CA TRP A 22 15.61 6.65 3.18
C TRP A 22 14.39 6.71 4.09
N GLN A 23 14.57 7.17 5.34
CA GLN A 23 13.45 7.26 6.27
C GLN A 23 12.39 8.26 5.83
N VAL A 24 12.80 9.43 5.37
CA VAL A 24 11.86 10.47 4.92
C VAL A 24 11.13 10.01 3.66
N TRP A 25 11.87 9.51 2.68
CA TRP A 25 11.29 9.05 1.42
C TRP A 25 10.39 7.83 1.64
N LEU A 26 10.87 6.88 2.43
CA LEU A 26 10.14 5.64 2.67
C LEU A 26 8.84 5.89 3.44
N LYS A 27 8.85 6.82 4.40
CA LYS A 27 7.64 7.17 5.13
C LYS A 27 6.55 7.69 4.20
N ASP A 28 6.92 8.55 3.26
CA ASP A 28 5.97 9.08 2.29
C ASP A 28 5.44 7.98 1.39
N GLN A 29 6.31 7.06 0.94
CA GLN A 29 5.89 5.95 0.10
C GLN A 29 4.98 4.98 0.86
N VAL A 30 5.29 4.70 2.12
CA VAL A 30 4.45 3.83 2.95
C VAL A 30 3.09 4.46 3.19
N ALA A 31 3.04 5.76 3.50
CA ALA A 31 1.78 6.47 3.69
C ALA A 31 0.94 6.44 2.43
N TYR A 32 1.55 6.69 1.28
CA TYR A 32 0.87 6.64 -0.01
C TYR A 32 0.33 5.23 -0.28
N ALA A 33 1.15 4.20 -0.04
CA ALA A 33 0.74 2.81 -0.26
C ALA A 33 -0.41 2.41 0.65
N ARG A 34 -0.42 2.88 1.89
CA ARG A 34 -1.53 2.62 2.81
C ARG A 34 -2.83 3.24 2.32
N VAL A 35 -2.78 4.48 1.87
CA VAL A 35 -3.96 5.16 1.32
C VAL A 35 -4.42 4.43 0.06
N ALA A 36 -3.49 4.06 -0.82
CA ALA A 36 -3.82 3.39 -2.07
C ALA A 36 -4.45 2.02 -1.82
N THR A 37 -3.89 1.23 -0.88
CA THR A 37 -4.46 -0.09 -0.56
C THR A 37 -5.83 0.05 0.12
N ALA A 38 -5.99 1.02 1.01
CA ALA A 38 -7.26 1.26 1.67
C ALA A 38 -8.33 1.68 0.67
N TYR A 39 -7.99 2.60 -0.23
CA TYR A 39 -8.89 3.03 -1.29
C TYR A 39 -9.26 1.86 -2.19
N GLY A 40 -8.27 1.09 -2.62
CA GLY A 40 -8.50 -0.07 -3.47
C GLY A 40 -9.40 -1.11 -2.82
N ALA A 41 -9.15 -1.43 -1.55
CA ALA A 41 -9.96 -2.38 -0.82
C ALA A 41 -11.42 -1.93 -0.74
N LYS A 42 -11.63 -0.67 -0.40
CA LYS A 42 -12.97 -0.11 -0.26
C LYS A 42 -13.69 -0.08 -1.60
N MET A 43 -13.02 0.35 -2.66
CA MET A 43 -13.61 0.43 -3.99
C MET A 43 -13.98 -0.95 -4.53
N VAL A 44 -13.08 -1.93 -4.39
CA VAL A 44 -13.35 -3.29 -4.85
C VAL A 44 -14.47 -3.93 -4.03
N CYS A 45 -14.46 -3.72 -2.72
CA CYS A 45 -15.50 -4.23 -1.84
C CYS A 45 -16.88 -3.68 -2.25
N SER A 46 -16.98 -2.39 -2.47
CA SER A 46 -18.24 -1.76 -2.91
C SER A 46 -18.67 -2.27 -4.28
N CYS A 47 -17.72 -2.40 -5.21
CA CYS A 47 -18.00 -2.90 -6.55
C CYS A 47 -18.53 -4.35 -6.50
N ARG A 48 -17.88 -5.20 -5.70
CA ARG A 48 -18.23 -6.62 -5.62
C ARG A 48 -19.51 -6.85 -4.84
N PHE A 49 -19.67 -6.27 -3.69
CA PHE A 49 -20.74 -6.61 -2.75
C PHE A 49 -21.94 -5.66 -2.83
N VAL A 50 -21.71 -4.40 -3.09
CA VAL A 50 -22.81 -3.43 -3.20
C VAL A 50 -23.36 -3.40 -4.62
N ALA A 51 -22.48 -3.29 -5.63
CA ALA A 51 -22.91 -3.23 -7.03
C ALA A 51 -23.11 -4.62 -7.63
N GLY A 52 -22.61 -5.69 -7.01
CA GLY A 52 -22.77 -7.05 -7.48
C GLY A 52 -22.02 -7.38 -8.75
N ARG A 53 -20.95 -6.67 -9.05
CA ARG A 53 -20.16 -6.87 -10.27
C ARG A 53 -19.08 -7.92 -10.04
N GLU A 54 -18.59 -8.50 -11.13
CA GLU A 54 -17.50 -9.46 -11.07
C GLU A 54 -16.17 -8.78 -10.75
N MET A 55 -15.24 -9.55 -10.16
CA MET A 55 -13.94 -9.03 -9.76
C MET A 55 -13.19 -8.41 -10.96
N ASP A 56 -13.18 -9.09 -12.11
CA ASP A 56 -12.51 -8.57 -13.30
C ASP A 56 -13.06 -7.20 -13.72
N SER A 57 -14.38 -7.06 -13.66
CA SER A 57 -15.04 -5.80 -13.98
C SER A 57 -14.65 -4.70 -12.99
N CYS A 58 -14.57 -5.05 -11.71
CA CYS A 58 -14.16 -4.09 -10.67
C CYS A 58 -12.72 -3.63 -10.87
N MET A 59 -11.83 -4.55 -11.24
CA MET A 59 -10.42 -4.22 -11.45
C MET A 59 -10.22 -3.31 -12.67
N ARG A 60 -11.10 -3.39 -13.66
CA ARG A 60 -11.01 -2.55 -14.87
C ARG A 60 -11.40 -1.10 -14.62
N ASP A 61 -12.13 -0.82 -13.55
CA ASP A 61 -12.56 0.53 -13.21
C ASP A 61 -11.43 1.42 -12.70
N PHE A 62 -10.30 0.81 -12.34
CA PHE A 62 -9.15 1.59 -11.89
C PHE A 62 -8.47 2.27 -13.07
N THR A 63 -8.31 3.58 -12.96
CA THR A 63 -7.65 4.40 -13.99
C THR A 63 -6.14 4.50 -13.78
N VAL A 64 -5.67 4.09 -12.61
CA VAL A 64 -4.25 4.06 -12.28
C VAL A 64 -3.71 2.64 -12.39
N ASP A 65 -2.40 2.52 -12.58
CA ASP A 65 -1.75 1.20 -12.64
C ASP A 65 -1.75 0.57 -11.25
N ILE A 66 -2.49 -0.52 -11.10
CA ILE A 66 -2.58 -1.28 -9.87
C ILE A 66 -1.90 -2.65 -9.97
N SER A 67 -1.02 -2.82 -10.97
CA SER A 67 -0.36 -4.10 -11.18
C SER A 67 0.50 -4.53 -9.99
N ALA A 68 1.00 -3.56 -9.19
CA ALA A 68 1.77 -3.84 -7.99
C ALA A 68 0.89 -4.18 -6.79
N VAL A 69 -0.42 -4.02 -6.89
CA VAL A 69 -1.36 -4.27 -5.80
C VAL A 69 -2.01 -5.64 -6.01
N LYS A 70 -1.94 -6.48 -5.01
CA LYS A 70 -2.65 -7.76 -5.01
C LYS A 70 -3.98 -7.60 -4.31
N VAL A 71 -5.02 -8.10 -4.96
CA VAL A 71 -6.39 -8.03 -4.43
C VAL A 71 -6.88 -9.45 -4.23
N SER A 72 -7.40 -9.73 -3.05
CA SER A 72 -7.99 -11.03 -2.74
C SER A 72 -9.35 -10.85 -2.10
N GLU A 73 -10.22 -11.83 -2.31
CA GLU A 73 -11.56 -11.84 -1.76
C GLU A 73 -11.72 -13.06 -0.86
N ASP A 74 -12.30 -12.87 0.30
CA ASP A 74 -12.60 -13.93 1.25
C ASP A 74 -13.96 -13.64 1.88
N GLU A 75 -14.98 -14.42 1.53
CA GLU A 75 -16.36 -14.24 1.97
C GLU A 75 -16.84 -12.80 1.74
N ASP A 76 -16.85 -11.97 2.78
CA ASP A 76 -17.30 -10.58 2.73
C ASP A 76 -16.13 -9.58 2.87
N THR A 77 -14.90 -10.05 2.73
CA THR A 77 -13.71 -9.24 2.97
C THR A 77 -12.88 -9.15 1.70
N ILE A 78 -12.49 -7.93 1.34
CA ILE A 78 -11.54 -7.66 0.27
C ILE A 78 -10.24 -7.21 0.92
N THR A 79 -9.16 -7.88 0.59
CA THR A 79 -7.81 -7.54 1.07
C THR A 79 -6.97 -7.07 -0.10
N THR A 80 -6.37 -5.90 0.05
CA THR A 80 -5.39 -5.38 -0.90
C THR A 80 -4.03 -5.33 -0.23
N SER A 81 -2.98 -5.67 -0.96
CA SER A 81 -1.63 -5.69 -0.42
C SER A 81 -0.63 -5.28 -1.47
N VAL A 82 0.48 -4.69 -0.99
CA VAL A 82 1.65 -4.37 -1.80
C VAL A 82 2.90 -4.86 -1.08
N LEU A 83 4.00 -4.96 -1.81
CA LEU A 83 5.30 -5.37 -1.26
C LEU A 83 5.24 -6.73 -0.57
N GLY A 84 4.58 -7.70 -1.22
CA GLY A 84 4.50 -9.06 -0.69
C GLY A 84 3.67 -9.22 0.58
N GLY A 85 2.82 -8.24 0.88
CA GLY A 85 1.97 -8.26 2.06
C GLY A 85 2.48 -7.42 3.21
N ALA A 86 3.59 -6.68 3.01
CA ALA A 86 4.13 -5.80 4.06
C ALA A 86 3.17 -4.66 4.37
N ILE A 87 2.48 -4.16 3.36
CA ILE A 87 1.44 -3.14 3.52
C ILE A 87 0.16 -3.72 2.97
N LYS A 88 -0.86 -3.82 3.79
CA LYS A 88 -2.16 -4.37 3.37
C LYS A 88 -3.29 -3.64 4.07
N SER A 89 -4.44 -3.63 3.41
CA SER A 89 -5.68 -3.06 3.94
C SER A 89 -6.82 -4.02 3.65
N ARG A 90 -7.80 -4.03 4.53
CA ARG A 90 -8.99 -4.87 4.38
C ARG A 90 -10.23 -4.01 4.43
N ALA A 91 -11.19 -4.36 3.60
CA ALA A 91 -12.53 -3.77 3.66
C ALA A 91 -13.52 -4.91 3.84
N VAL A 92 -14.41 -4.75 4.79
CA VAL A 92 -15.40 -5.77 5.14
C VAL A 92 -16.78 -5.23 4.77
N PHE A 93 -17.55 -6.03 4.05
CA PHE A 93 -18.93 -5.71 3.73
C PHE A 93 -19.82 -6.04 4.92
N GLN A 94 -20.63 -5.07 5.31
CA GLN A 94 -21.64 -5.27 6.35
C GLN A 94 -23.01 -4.98 5.76
N ASP A 95 -23.91 -5.93 5.94
CA ASP A 95 -25.26 -5.83 5.39
C ASP A 95 -25.95 -4.59 5.94
N GLY A 96 -26.46 -3.75 5.03
CA GLY A 96 -27.10 -2.49 5.38
C GLY A 96 -26.15 -1.32 5.62
N LEU A 97 -24.87 -1.56 5.79
CA LEU A 97 -23.88 -0.49 6.06
C LEU A 97 -22.88 -0.29 4.92
N GLY A 98 -22.77 -1.25 3.99
CA GLY A 98 -21.81 -1.21 2.92
C GLY A 98 -20.43 -1.68 3.36
N CYS A 99 -19.39 -1.18 2.72
CA CYS A 99 -18.01 -1.61 2.99
C CYS A 99 -17.33 -0.62 3.92
N ALA A 100 -16.70 -1.15 4.97
CA ALA A 100 -15.91 -0.37 5.91
C ALA A 100 -14.50 -0.95 5.99
N LEU A 101 -13.52 -0.07 6.19
CA LEU A 101 -12.14 -0.51 6.38
C LEU A 101 -12.00 -1.18 7.74
N ALA A 102 -11.40 -2.37 7.73
CA ALA A 102 -11.14 -3.15 8.93
C ALA A 102 -9.62 -3.27 9.10
N ASN A 103 -8.99 -2.18 9.47
CA ASN A 103 -7.54 -2.16 9.69
C ASN A 103 -7.24 -2.58 11.12
N ASP A 104 -6.27 -3.46 11.21
CA ASP A 104 -5.73 -3.89 12.50
C ASP A 104 -4.70 -2.91 13.03
#